data_6efa67cd8f51750984d639c887dd3234
#
_entry.id   6efa67cd8f51750984d639c887dd3234
#
_cell.length_a   1.000
_cell.length_b   1.000
_cell.length_c   1.000
_cell.angle_alpha   90.00
_cell.angle_beta   90.00
_cell.angle_gamma   90.00
#
_symmetry.space_group_name_H-M   'P 1'
#
loop_
_entity.id
_entity.type
_entity.pdbx_description
1 polymer ?
#
loop_
_entity_poly.entity_id
_entity_poly.type
_entity_poly.pdbx_seq_one_letter_code
_entity_poly.pdbx_strand_id
1 'polypeptide(L)'
;IYATPFTACIIKLKFEERGVDLTGFLNIVDLDSSFKIGPFGIELSTMAHSIPEPNSMFITTDLGTIYHTGDWKIDPDPLIGSPNPRNFKEKYKNKITAMICDSTNVMTKGRSGSELTVRKNLVKVVKKLKNRVFVTSFASNVARLETAAYVAKETNRSLVVVGRSMHRMISVAREVGILKDIKIILNEKEAAKKKK
;
A
#
# COMPACT_ATOMS: atom_id res chain seq x y z
N ILE A 1 -4.84 -7.02 -18.59
CA ILE A 1 -4.33 -6.40 -17.35
C ILE A 1 -4.23 -7.50 -16.30
N TYR A 2 -3.11 -7.58 -15.57
CA TYR A 2 -2.94 -8.47 -14.41
C TYR A 2 -2.74 -7.59 -13.19
N ALA A 3 -3.46 -7.85 -12.10
CA ALA A 3 -3.42 -7.03 -10.91
C ALA A 3 -3.75 -7.85 -9.65
N THR A 4 -3.15 -7.50 -8.54
CA THR A 4 -3.50 -8.03 -7.22
C THR A 4 -4.86 -7.48 -6.76
N PRO A 5 -5.56 -8.12 -5.79
CA PRO A 5 -6.92 -7.75 -5.40
C PRO A 5 -7.13 -6.25 -5.12
N PHE A 6 -6.26 -5.63 -4.34
CA PHE A 6 -6.38 -4.20 -4.02
C PHE A 6 -6.26 -3.33 -5.28
N THR A 7 -5.26 -3.58 -6.11
CA THR A 7 -5.06 -2.85 -7.36
C THR A 7 -6.19 -3.10 -8.34
N ALA A 8 -6.70 -4.33 -8.43
CA ALA A 8 -7.84 -4.69 -9.27
C ALA A 8 -9.10 -3.91 -8.89
N CYS A 9 -9.40 -3.77 -7.60
CA CYS A 9 -10.53 -2.95 -7.13
C CYS A 9 -10.37 -1.48 -7.52
N ILE A 10 -9.15 -0.91 -7.40
CA ILE A 10 -8.90 0.48 -7.84
C ILE A 10 -9.10 0.62 -9.35
N ILE A 11 -8.61 -0.33 -10.14
CA ILE A 11 -8.76 -0.33 -11.60
C ILE A 11 -10.25 -0.37 -11.95
N LYS A 12 -11.03 -1.31 -11.39
CA LYS A 12 -12.47 -1.42 -11.62
C LYS A 12 -13.17 -0.09 -11.36
N LEU A 13 -12.99 0.50 -10.18
CA LEU A 13 -13.62 1.78 -9.83
C LEU A 13 -13.27 2.91 -10.81
N LYS A 14 -12.01 2.98 -11.25
CA LYS A 14 -11.59 4.02 -12.20
C LYS A 14 -12.18 3.84 -13.59
N PHE A 15 -12.37 2.62 -14.02
CA PHE A 15 -12.93 2.31 -15.34
C PHE A 15 -14.44 2.42 -15.35
N GLU A 16 -15.11 2.00 -14.26
CA GLU A 16 -16.56 2.21 -14.05
C GLU A 16 -16.93 3.68 -14.10
N GLU A 17 -16.15 4.57 -13.45
CA GLU A 17 -16.34 6.02 -13.50
C GLU A 17 -16.27 6.60 -14.93
N ARG A 18 -15.63 5.88 -15.84
CA ARG A 18 -15.49 6.26 -17.25
C ARG A 18 -16.44 5.50 -18.18
N GLY A 19 -17.29 4.64 -17.64
CA GLY A 19 -18.19 3.79 -18.42
C GLY A 19 -17.47 2.74 -19.26
N VAL A 20 -16.26 2.32 -18.88
CA VAL A 20 -15.48 1.31 -19.61
C VAL A 20 -15.62 -0.04 -18.94
N ASP A 21 -16.09 -1.02 -19.67
CA ASP A 21 -16.18 -2.41 -19.23
C ASP A 21 -14.80 -3.10 -19.31
N LEU A 22 -14.44 -3.78 -18.22
CA LEU A 22 -13.19 -4.56 -18.11
C LEU A 22 -13.41 -6.06 -18.20
N THR A 23 -14.59 -6.52 -18.57
CA THR A 23 -14.89 -7.94 -18.71
C THR A 23 -13.94 -8.60 -19.71
N GLY A 24 -13.25 -9.65 -19.28
CA GLY A 24 -12.23 -10.35 -20.08
C GLY A 24 -10.87 -9.67 -20.19
N PHE A 25 -10.70 -8.44 -19.69
CA PHE A 25 -9.42 -7.72 -19.74
C PHE A 25 -8.67 -7.69 -18.41
N LEU A 26 -9.36 -7.84 -17.28
CA LEU A 26 -8.76 -7.79 -15.96
C LEU A 26 -8.65 -9.20 -15.36
N ASN A 27 -7.42 -9.62 -15.15
CA ASN A 27 -7.07 -10.88 -14.49
C ASN A 27 -6.59 -10.57 -13.08
N ILE A 28 -7.29 -11.06 -12.07
CA ILE A 28 -6.88 -10.91 -10.67
C ILE A 28 -5.93 -12.05 -10.35
N VAL A 29 -4.76 -11.70 -9.83
CA VAL A 29 -3.70 -12.65 -9.47
C VAL A 29 -3.41 -12.57 -7.97
N ASP A 30 -3.13 -13.72 -7.37
CA ASP A 30 -2.81 -13.77 -5.94
C ASP A 30 -1.45 -13.15 -5.63
N LEU A 31 -1.28 -12.74 -4.37
CA LEU A 31 0.02 -12.30 -3.87
C LEU A 31 1.03 -13.45 -3.97
N ASP A 32 2.28 -13.12 -4.28
CA ASP A 32 3.36 -14.09 -4.43
C ASP A 32 3.07 -15.23 -5.43
N SER A 33 2.19 -14.98 -6.41
CA SER A 33 1.82 -15.94 -7.44
C SER A 33 2.77 -15.92 -8.64
N SER A 34 2.68 -16.98 -9.45
CA SER A 34 3.40 -17.10 -10.71
C SER A 34 2.43 -17.41 -11.84
N PHE A 35 2.62 -16.77 -12.99
CA PHE A 35 1.80 -16.95 -14.20
C PHE A 35 2.62 -16.69 -15.47
N LYS A 36 2.05 -16.96 -16.63
CA LYS A 36 2.70 -16.72 -17.92
C LYS A 36 1.91 -15.72 -18.76
N ILE A 37 2.64 -14.86 -19.46
CA ILE A 37 2.10 -13.95 -20.48
C ILE A 37 2.92 -14.13 -21.75
N GLY A 38 2.40 -14.88 -22.71
CA GLY A 38 3.17 -15.26 -23.90
C GLY A 38 4.47 -15.98 -23.50
N PRO A 39 5.65 -15.53 -23.97
CA PRO A 39 6.93 -16.14 -23.64
C PRO A 39 7.46 -15.77 -22.25
N PHE A 40 6.80 -14.85 -21.53
CA PHE A 40 7.27 -14.35 -20.24
C PHE A 40 6.70 -15.17 -19.08
N GLY A 41 7.58 -15.75 -18.27
CA GLY A 41 7.23 -16.26 -16.94
C GLY A 41 7.30 -15.11 -15.94
N ILE A 42 6.20 -14.86 -15.24
CA ILE A 42 6.11 -13.79 -14.23
C ILE A 42 5.98 -14.44 -12.86
N GLU A 43 6.76 -13.98 -11.90
CA GLU A 43 6.61 -14.33 -10.50
C GLU A 43 6.57 -13.06 -9.66
N LEU A 44 5.49 -12.88 -8.92
CA LEU A 44 5.30 -11.77 -8.00
C LEU A 44 5.96 -12.05 -6.66
N SER A 45 6.45 -10.99 -6.03
CA SER A 45 6.95 -11.04 -4.67
C SER A 45 6.49 -9.82 -3.90
N THR A 46 5.74 -10.07 -2.83
CA THR A 46 5.22 -9.00 -1.98
C THR A 46 6.37 -8.27 -1.29
N MET A 47 6.36 -6.96 -1.36
CA MET A 47 7.31 -6.05 -0.75
C MET A 47 6.66 -5.25 0.38
N ALA A 48 7.43 -4.46 1.10
CA ALA A 48 6.89 -3.43 1.98
C ALA A 48 6.87 -2.08 1.25
N HIS A 49 5.75 -1.38 1.32
CA HIS A 49 5.59 0.00 0.87
C HIS A 49 4.37 0.65 1.54
N SER A 50 4.04 1.88 1.17
CA SER A 50 2.91 2.61 1.77
C SER A 50 1.53 2.23 1.20
N ILE A 51 1.50 1.69 -0.02
CA ILE A 51 0.30 1.15 -0.65
C ILE A 51 0.14 -0.32 -0.28
N PRO A 52 -1.10 -0.84 -0.14
CA PRO A 52 -1.32 -2.29 0.01
C PRO A 52 -0.85 -3.09 -1.19
N GLU A 53 -0.40 -4.32 -0.92
CA GLU A 53 -0.01 -5.30 -1.92
C GLU A 53 1.08 -4.82 -2.91
N PRO A 54 2.14 -4.13 -2.43
CA PRO A 54 3.24 -3.74 -3.31
C PRO A 54 4.01 -4.99 -3.73
N ASN A 55 4.36 -5.09 -5.00
CA ASN A 55 5.05 -6.25 -5.55
C ASN A 55 6.29 -5.88 -6.31
N SER A 56 7.34 -6.67 -6.15
CA SER A 56 8.40 -6.82 -7.12
C SER A 56 8.09 -7.99 -8.07
N MET A 57 8.77 -8.05 -9.19
CA MET A 57 8.55 -9.08 -10.22
C MET A 57 9.86 -9.70 -10.69
N PHE A 58 9.84 -11.02 -10.82
CA PHE A 58 10.83 -11.74 -11.63
C PHE A 58 10.20 -12.05 -12.99
N ILE A 59 10.84 -11.60 -14.04
CA ILE A 59 10.40 -11.77 -15.43
C ILE A 59 11.42 -12.68 -16.11
N THR A 60 11.01 -13.91 -16.40
CA THR A 60 11.89 -14.96 -16.93
C THR A 60 11.53 -15.27 -18.38
N THR A 61 12.56 -15.40 -19.21
CA THR A 61 12.50 -15.87 -20.59
C THR A 61 13.63 -16.87 -20.84
N ASP A 62 13.72 -17.42 -22.03
CA ASP A 62 14.83 -18.30 -22.43
C ASP A 62 16.18 -17.56 -22.42
N LEU A 63 16.18 -16.21 -22.49
CA LEU A 63 17.39 -15.38 -22.50
C LEU A 63 17.88 -15.02 -21.09
N GLY A 64 17.08 -15.24 -20.06
CA GLY A 64 17.44 -14.95 -18.68
C GLY A 64 16.29 -14.38 -17.84
N THR A 65 16.63 -13.91 -16.64
CA THR A 65 15.67 -13.38 -15.67
C THR A 65 15.99 -11.91 -15.36
N ILE A 66 14.98 -11.05 -15.47
CA ILE A 66 15.02 -9.66 -15.04
C ILE A 66 14.31 -9.57 -13.69
N TYR A 67 14.92 -8.88 -12.72
CA TYR A 67 14.28 -8.53 -11.47
C TYR A 67 13.85 -7.05 -11.50
N HIS A 68 12.54 -6.79 -11.43
CA HIS A 68 11.95 -5.46 -11.33
C HIS A 68 11.46 -5.25 -9.91
N THR A 69 12.03 -4.29 -9.20
CA THR A 69 11.72 -4.10 -7.78
C THR A 69 10.32 -3.54 -7.53
N GLY A 70 9.72 -2.85 -8.50
CA GLY A 70 8.61 -1.95 -8.21
C GLY A 70 9.06 -0.84 -7.25
N ASP A 71 8.10 -0.15 -6.65
CA ASP A 71 8.34 0.73 -5.51
C ASP A 71 8.57 -0.12 -4.27
N TRP A 72 9.66 0.10 -3.57
CA TRP A 72 10.05 -0.73 -2.46
C TRP A 72 10.61 0.06 -1.27
N LYS A 73 10.51 -0.56 -0.11
CA LYS A 73 11.04 -0.04 1.14
C LYS A 73 11.52 -1.20 2.01
N ILE A 74 12.65 -1.06 2.66
CA ILE A 74 13.04 -1.96 3.74
C ILE A 74 12.41 -1.42 5.02
N ASP A 75 11.38 -2.09 5.50
CA ASP A 75 10.73 -1.79 6.77
C ASP A 75 10.72 -3.06 7.63
N PRO A 76 11.43 -3.08 8.77
CA PRO A 76 11.47 -4.27 9.63
C PRO A 76 10.13 -4.55 10.32
N ASP A 77 9.29 -3.52 10.49
CA ASP A 77 7.99 -3.60 11.16
C ASP A 77 6.91 -2.90 10.31
N PRO A 78 6.62 -3.40 9.11
CA PRO A 78 5.62 -2.79 8.25
C PRO A 78 4.22 -2.99 8.83
N LEU A 79 3.36 -2.00 8.68
CA LEU A 79 1.94 -2.11 9.05
C LEU A 79 1.12 -2.76 7.95
N ILE A 80 1.59 -2.66 6.72
CA ILE A 80 1.00 -3.22 5.51
C ILE A 80 2.12 -3.78 4.65
N GLY A 81 1.90 -4.92 4.02
CA GLY A 81 2.90 -5.63 3.23
C GLY A 81 3.69 -6.66 4.04
N SER A 82 4.70 -7.24 3.43
CA SER A 82 5.57 -8.24 4.05
C SER A 82 6.91 -7.63 4.47
N PRO A 83 7.39 -7.91 5.70
CA PRO A 83 8.72 -7.47 6.13
C PRO A 83 9.86 -8.22 5.42
N ASN A 84 9.60 -9.43 4.97
CA ASN A 84 10.58 -10.30 4.33
C ASN A 84 10.06 -10.74 2.96
N PRO A 85 10.63 -10.25 1.87
CA PRO A 85 10.49 -10.94 0.60
C PRO A 85 10.97 -12.39 0.84
N ARG A 86 10.14 -13.36 0.43
CA ARG A 86 10.48 -14.79 0.55
C ARG A 86 11.91 -15.02 0.09
N ASN A 87 12.56 -16.10 0.52
CA ASN A 87 13.97 -16.43 0.26
C ASN A 87 14.37 -16.48 -1.23
N PHE A 88 14.11 -15.35 -1.94
CA PHE A 88 14.48 -15.17 -3.35
C PHE A 88 16.00 -15.22 -3.54
N LYS A 89 16.76 -14.83 -2.50
CA LYS A 89 18.21 -14.84 -2.55
C LYS A 89 18.75 -16.22 -2.93
N GLU A 90 18.21 -17.28 -2.38
CA GLU A 90 18.64 -18.65 -2.71
C GLU A 90 18.07 -19.12 -4.05
N LYS A 91 16.79 -18.86 -4.32
CA LYS A 91 16.12 -19.29 -5.55
C LYS A 91 16.73 -18.66 -6.80
N TYR A 92 17.11 -17.38 -6.72
CA TYR A 92 17.62 -16.61 -7.85
C TYR A 92 19.09 -16.25 -7.76
N LYS A 93 19.82 -16.84 -6.82
CA LYS A 93 21.27 -16.66 -6.70
C LYS A 93 21.94 -16.98 -8.04
N ASN A 94 22.68 -16.01 -8.59
CA ASN A 94 23.38 -16.11 -9.88
C ASN A 94 22.48 -16.37 -11.10
N LYS A 95 21.15 -16.12 -11.00
CA LYS A 95 20.20 -16.32 -12.10
C LYS A 95 19.63 -15.01 -12.65
N ILE A 96 19.84 -13.89 -11.97
CA ILE A 96 19.34 -12.58 -12.39
C ILE A 96 20.33 -12.00 -13.41
N THR A 97 19.84 -11.77 -14.61
CA THR A 97 20.61 -11.18 -15.71
C THR A 97 20.65 -9.65 -15.59
N ALA A 98 19.55 -9.03 -15.19
CA ALA A 98 19.44 -7.59 -15.02
C ALA A 98 18.46 -7.21 -13.91
N MET A 99 18.65 -6.02 -13.32
CA MET A 99 17.77 -5.47 -12.31
C MET A 99 17.28 -4.09 -12.73
N ILE A 100 15.97 -3.87 -12.65
CA ILE A 100 15.31 -2.56 -12.77
C ILE A 100 14.90 -2.16 -11.38
N CYS A 101 15.54 -1.13 -10.81
CA CYS A 101 15.41 -0.77 -9.41
C CYS A 101 14.87 0.63 -9.23
N ASP A 102 13.83 0.79 -8.36
CA ASP A 102 13.49 2.10 -7.83
C ASP A 102 14.68 2.67 -7.07
N SER A 103 15.14 3.81 -7.52
CA SER A 103 16.31 4.52 -6.98
C SER A 103 15.96 5.96 -6.56
N THR A 104 14.70 6.24 -6.29
CA THR A 104 14.19 7.59 -5.97
C THR A 104 15.00 8.27 -4.86
N ASN A 105 15.40 7.53 -3.84
CA ASN A 105 16.15 8.05 -2.70
C ASN A 105 17.64 7.65 -2.69
N VAL A 106 18.21 7.23 -3.81
CA VAL A 106 19.61 6.72 -3.88
C VAL A 106 20.64 7.75 -3.39
N MET A 107 20.38 9.05 -3.59
CA MET A 107 21.28 10.13 -3.13
C MET A 107 21.04 10.56 -1.68
N THR A 108 19.99 10.06 -1.04
CA THR A 108 19.62 10.43 0.34
C THR A 108 20.36 9.53 1.33
N LYS A 109 21.21 10.12 2.16
CA LYS A 109 21.92 9.38 3.20
C LYS A 109 20.97 8.92 4.32
N GLY A 110 21.24 7.75 4.88
CA GLY A 110 20.51 7.20 6.03
C GLY A 110 19.57 6.06 5.64
N ARG A 111 18.61 5.80 6.51
CA ARG A 111 17.57 4.76 6.34
C ARG A 111 16.19 5.36 6.54
N SER A 112 15.21 4.94 5.76
CA SER A 112 13.81 5.24 6.04
C SER A 112 13.40 4.53 7.33
N GLY A 113 12.70 5.25 8.23
CA GLY A 113 12.18 4.64 9.45
C GLY A 113 11.02 3.67 9.15
N SER A 114 10.66 2.87 10.18
CA SER A 114 9.49 1.98 10.13
C SER A 114 8.19 2.77 10.28
N GLU A 115 7.12 2.32 9.61
CA GLU A 115 5.76 2.85 9.81
C GLU A 115 5.28 2.65 11.26
N LEU A 116 5.69 1.58 11.93
CA LEU A 116 5.41 1.38 13.35
C LEU A 116 6.06 2.46 14.23
N THR A 117 7.27 2.88 13.90
CA THR A 117 7.95 3.98 14.61
C THR A 117 7.21 5.31 14.40
N VAL A 118 6.76 5.58 13.18
CA VAL A 118 5.93 6.76 12.88
C VAL A 118 4.65 6.74 13.71
N ARG A 119 3.95 5.60 13.77
CA ARG A 119 2.73 5.41 14.58
C ARG A 119 2.98 5.74 16.06
N LYS A 120 4.00 5.14 16.65
CA LYS A 120 4.36 5.38 18.06
C LYS A 120 4.66 6.86 18.35
N ASN A 121 5.39 7.51 17.47
CA ASN A 121 5.74 8.92 17.64
C ASN A 121 4.54 9.85 17.42
N LEU A 122 3.68 9.55 16.46
CA LEU A 122 2.48 10.34 16.22
C LEU A 122 1.51 10.30 17.40
N VAL A 123 1.36 9.14 18.07
CA VAL A 123 0.60 9.04 19.33
C VAL A 123 1.17 10.00 20.39
N LYS A 124 2.50 10.00 20.58
CA LYS A 124 3.16 10.87 21.57
C LYS A 124 2.93 12.37 21.26
N VAL A 125 2.98 12.74 19.98
CA VAL A 125 2.75 14.11 19.54
C VAL A 125 1.30 14.51 19.79
N VAL A 126 0.33 13.71 19.30
CA VAL A 126 -1.09 14.02 19.35
C VAL A 126 -1.62 14.05 20.79
N LYS A 127 -1.10 13.20 21.70
CA LYS A 127 -1.46 13.24 23.12
C LYS A 127 -1.20 14.60 23.80
N LYS A 128 -0.22 15.35 23.31
CA LYS A 128 0.12 16.68 23.86
C LYS A 128 -0.76 17.81 23.31
N LEU A 129 -1.51 17.56 22.24
CA LEU A 129 -2.28 18.58 21.54
C LEU A 129 -3.71 18.64 22.10
N LYS A 130 -4.20 19.85 22.41
CA LYS A 130 -5.53 20.07 22.98
C LYS A 130 -6.60 20.31 21.92
N ASN A 131 -6.23 20.85 20.78
CA ASN A 131 -7.14 21.27 19.72
C ASN A 131 -7.27 20.21 18.61
N ARG A 132 -8.02 20.53 17.54
CA ARG A 132 -8.12 19.70 16.35
C ARG A 132 -6.75 19.51 15.71
N VAL A 133 -6.48 18.29 15.28
CA VAL A 133 -5.23 17.93 14.61
C VAL A 133 -5.52 17.56 13.17
N PHE A 134 -4.76 18.13 12.26
CA PHE A 134 -4.81 17.79 10.84
C PHE A 134 -3.58 16.96 10.49
N VAL A 135 -3.83 15.84 9.82
CA VAL A 135 -2.79 14.96 9.30
C VAL A 135 -2.94 14.92 7.78
N THR A 136 -1.92 15.34 7.06
CA THR A 136 -1.89 15.25 5.60
C THR A 136 -1.07 14.04 5.15
N SER A 137 -1.55 13.33 4.13
CA SER A 137 -0.90 12.16 3.57
C SER A 137 -1.34 11.95 2.13
N PHE A 138 -0.54 11.21 1.36
CA PHE A 138 -1.03 10.67 0.09
C PHE A 138 -2.21 9.75 0.34
N ALA A 139 -3.22 9.82 -0.51
CA ALA A 139 -4.41 8.97 -0.40
C ALA A 139 -4.09 7.48 -0.51
N SER A 140 -3.09 7.13 -1.32
CA SER A 140 -2.59 5.77 -1.50
C SER A 140 -1.83 5.21 -0.29
N ASN A 141 -1.42 6.06 0.67
CA ASN A 141 -0.74 5.61 1.87
C ASN A 141 -1.74 5.07 2.90
N VAL A 142 -2.22 3.85 2.66
CA VAL A 142 -3.20 3.17 3.54
C VAL A 142 -2.60 2.88 4.92
N ALA A 143 -1.29 2.61 5.01
CA ALA A 143 -0.58 2.45 6.28
C ALA A 143 -0.68 3.71 7.16
N ARG A 144 -0.63 4.90 6.54
CA ARG A 144 -0.79 6.17 7.26
C ARG A 144 -2.23 6.43 7.68
N LEU A 145 -3.22 6.01 6.87
CA LEU A 145 -4.64 6.05 7.26
C LEU A 145 -4.91 5.16 8.47
N GLU A 146 -4.38 3.94 8.46
CA GLU A 146 -4.48 3.04 9.61
C GLU A 146 -3.79 3.64 10.85
N THR A 147 -2.61 4.23 10.67
CA THR A 147 -1.92 4.94 11.75
C THR A 147 -2.76 6.10 12.29
N ALA A 148 -3.39 6.91 11.45
CA ALA A 148 -4.24 8.02 11.90
C ALA A 148 -5.45 7.52 12.69
N ALA A 149 -6.07 6.42 12.26
CA ALA A 149 -7.17 5.79 12.98
C ALA A 149 -6.74 5.24 14.35
N TYR A 150 -5.61 4.56 14.39
CA TYR A 150 -5.01 4.08 15.63
C TYR A 150 -4.72 5.22 16.61
N VAL A 151 -4.10 6.31 16.12
CA VAL A 151 -3.80 7.50 16.93
C VAL A 151 -5.07 8.14 17.46
N ALA A 152 -6.13 8.25 16.65
CA ALA A 152 -7.41 8.79 17.07
C ALA A 152 -7.99 7.95 18.23
N LYS A 153 -7.97 6.62 18.13
CA LYS A 153 -8.39 5.69 19.18
C LYS A 153 -7.58 5.89 20.46
N GLU A 154 -6.24 5.87 20.38
CA GLU A 154 -5.33 5.99 21.52
C GLU A 154 -5.38 7.35 22.22
N THR A 155 -5.91 8.37 21.56
CA THR A 155 -6.03 9.73 22.08
C THR A 155 -7.48 10.15 22.35
N ASN A 156 -8.41 9.18 22.31
CA ASN A 156 -9.86 9.38 22.49
C ASN A 156 -10.43 10.48 21.58
N ARG A 157 -10.02 10.45 20.31
CA ARG A 157 -10.45 11.39 19.27
C ARG A 157 -11.26 10.67 18.21
N SER A 158 -12.06 11.43 17.48
CA SER A 158 -12.73 10.95 16.27
C SER A 158 -11.86 11.23 15.05
N LEU A 159 -11.76 10.26 14.14
CA LEU A 159 -11.11 10.45 12.86
C LEU A 159 -12.14 10.86 11.80
N VAL A 160 -11.87 11.94 11.11
CA VAL A 160 -12.61 12.41 9.94
C VAL A 160 -11.67 12.39 8.75
N VAL A 161 -12.14 11.85 7.66
CA VAL A 161 -11.37 11.81 6.41
C VAL A 161 -12.00 12.78 5.42
N VAL A 162 -11.14 13.58 4.78
CA VAL A 162 -11.56 14.59 3.80
C VAL A 162 -10.87 14.30 2.47
N GLY A 163 -11.64 14.35 1.40
CA GLY A 163 -11.15 14.18 0.03
C GLY A 163 -11.57 12.87 -0.64
N ARG A 164 -12.08 12.98 -1.87
CA ARG A 164 -12.64 11.86 -2.64
C ARG A 164 -11.65 10.68 -2.80
N SER A 165 -10.40 10.99 -3.07
CA SER A 165 -9.37 9.94 -3.22
C SER A 165 -9.12 9.15 -1.94
N MET A 166 -9.14 9.82 -0.78
CA MET A 166 -9.03 9.15 0.53
C MET A 166 -10.21 8.22 0.77
N HIS A 167 -11.45 8.69 0.54
CA HIS A 167 -12.65 7.86 0.69
C HIS A 167 -12.60 6.64 -0.22
N ARG A 168 -12.17 6.81 -1.47
CA ARG A 168 -11.99 5.69 -2.41
C ARG A 168 -10.99 4.66 -1.89
N MET A 169 -9.81 5.08 -1.45
CA MET A 169 -8.80 4.17 -0.90
C MET A 169 -9.30 3.41 0.33
N ILE A 170 -10.07 4.07 1.20
CA ILE A 170 -10.69 3.42 2.36
C ILE A 170 -11.72 2.38 1.92
N SER A 171 -12.57 2.71 0.95
CA SER A 171 -13.58 1.77 0.43
C SER A 171 -12.92 0.51 -0.10
N VAL A 172 -11.93 0.67 -0.97
CA VAL A 172 -11.15 -0.46 -1.54
C VAL A 172 -10.43 -1.25 -0.45
N ALA A 173 -9.75 -0.57 0.48
CA ALA A 173 -9.03 -1.24 1.56
C ALA A 173 -9.97 -2.05 2.47
N ARG A 174 -11.18 -1.59 2.69
CA ARG A 174 -12.22 -2.33 3.42
C ARG A 174 -12.73 -3.54 2.64
N GLU A 175 -12.96 -3.37 1.34
CA GLU A 175 -13.43 -4.45 0.45
C GLU A 175 -12.45 -5.63 0.43
N VAL A 176 -11.15 -5.35 0.34
CA VAL A 176 -10.10 -6.38 0.40
C VAL A 176 -9.70 -6.78 1.82
N GLY A 177 -10.37 -6.27 2.84
CA GLY A 177 -10.21 -6.71 4.21
C GLY A 177 -9.08 -6.07 5.02
N ILE A 178 -8.44 -5.01 4.53
CA ILE A 178 -7.29 -4.37 5.18
C ILE A 178 -7.69 -3.44 6.32
N LEU A 179 -8.79 -2.70 6.19
CA LEU A 179 -9.23 -1.68 7.16
C LEU A 179 -10.58 -2.00 7.80
N LYS A 180 -10.86 -3.26 8.15
CA LYS A 180 -12.19 -3.70 8.62
C LYS A 180 -12.64 -3.03 9.92
N ASP A 181 -11.73 -2.84 10.87
CA ASP A 181 -12.07 -2.45 12.25
C ASP A 181 -11.95 -0.95 12.52
N ILE A 182 -11.71 -0.14 11.49
CA ILE A 182 -11.49 1.29 11.68
C ILE A 182 -12.82 2.06 11.67
N LYS A 183 -13.17 2.64 12.81
CA LYS A 183 -14.28 3.60 12.92
C LYS A 183 -13.83 4.96 12.40
N ILE A 184 -14.27 5.29 11.19
CA ILE A 184 -14.01 6.59 10.55
C ILE A 184 -15.33 7.33 10.44
N ILE A 185 -15.36 8.58 10.86
CA ILE A 185 -16.47 9.48 10.56
C ILE A 185 -16.25 9.97 9.13
N LEU A 186 -17.09 9.52 8.21
CA LEU A 186 -16.97 9.85 6.78
C LEU A 186 -17.65 11.16 6.39
N ASN A 187 -18.53 11.68 7.25
CA ASN A 187 -19.33 12.86 6.99
C ASN A 187 -18.73 14.10 7.66
N GLU A 188 -18.25 15.03 6.85
CA GLU A 188 -17.64 16.28 7.33
C GLU A 188 -18.64 17.17 8.09
N LYS A 189 -19.94 17.12 7.75
CA LYS A 189 -21.01 17.87 8.44
C LYS A 189 -21.20 17.35 9.87
N GLU A 190 -21.13 16.05 10.08
CA GLU A 190 -21.19 15.46 11.42
C GLU A 190 -19.94 15.82 12.23
N ALA A 191 -18.78 15.84 11.57
CA ALA A 191 -17.53 16.24 12.20
C ALA A 191 -17.56 17.70 12.68
N ALA A 192 -18.18 18.59 11.91
CA ALA A 192 -18.31 20.00 12.29
C ALA A 192 -19.14 20.19 13.56
N LYS A 193 -20.10 19.32 13.83
CA LYS A 193 -20.99 19.36 15.02
C LYS A 193 -20.32 18.77 16.27
N LYS A 194 -19.28 17.97 16.13
CA LYS A 194 -18.57 17.42 17.30
C LYS A 194 -17.73 18.52 17.97
N LYS A 195 -18.07 18.81 19.23
CA LYS A 195 -17.22 19.63 20.09
C LYS A 195 -15.83 18.95 20.22
N LYS A 196 -14.85 19.80 20.50
CA LYS A 196 -13.43 19.41 20.69
C LYS A 196 -13.25 18.26 21.65
#